data_5aedc40832f3df512bba5492f69a7cec
#
_entry.id   5aedc40832f3df512bba5492f69a7cec
#
_cell.length_a   1.000
_cell.length_b   1.000
_cell.length_c   1.000
_cell.angle_alpha   90.00
_cell.angle_beta   90.00
_cell.angle_gamma   90.00
#
_symmetry.space_group_name_H-M   'P 1'
#
loop_
_entity.id
_entity.type
_entity.pdbx_description
1 polymer ?
#
loop_
_entity_poly.entity_id
_entity_poly.type
_entity_poly.pdbx_seq_one_letter_code
_entity_poly.pdbx_strand_id
1 'polypeptide(L)'
;MSLFKQPLPVGSDAPPFILPDENGDVFILNQNRNRYVVLIFYPGDDTSVCTAQLCELRDNWERLRGRNAIVVGINPADAASHEAFKKKHGYPFPLLVDSGKRVAKLYNASGLAVRRTVYVVGRDGKLLFSKRGKPSVDEILAVIPE
;
A
#
# COMPACT_ATOMS: atom_id res chain seq x y z
N MET A 1 16.59 13.18 -19.24
CA MET A 1 15.50 13.09 -18.26
C MET A 1 14.90 11.69 -18.29
N SER A 2 14.73 11.08 -17.13
CA SER A 2 14.11 9.76 -17.05
C SER A 2 12.62 9.86 -17.35
N LEU A 3 12.10 8.93 -18.17
CA LEU A 3 10.67 8.80 -18.41
C LEU A 3 9.93 8.23 -17.17
N PHE A 4 10.67 7.58 -16.26
CA PHE A 4 10.10 6.92 -15.10
C PHE A 4 10.80 7.42 -13.85
N LYS A 5 10.02 7.95 -12.91
CA LYS A 5 10.56 8.37 -11.64
C LYS A 5 10.89 7.14 -10.79
N GLN A 6 11.96 7.24 -10.04
CA GLN A 6 12.29 6.23 -9.05
C GLN A 6 11.32 6.33 -7.86
N PRO A 7 11.15 5.26 -7.07
CA PRO A 7 10.43 5.36 -5.81
C PRO A 7 11.01 6.46 -4.92
N LEU A 8 10.17 7.03 -4.06
CA LEU A 8 10.64 8.00 -3.07
C LEU A 8 11.73 7.37 -2.20
N PRO A 9 12.79 8.10 -1.86
CA PRO A 9 13.91 7.51 -1.10
C PRO A 9 13.54 7.23 0.35
N VAL A 10 14.14 6.17 0.90
CA VAL A 10 14.07 5.87 2.33
C VAL A 10 14.60 7.07 3.12
N GLY A 11 13.93 7.43 4.20
CA GLY A 11 14.28 8.59 5.03
C GLY A 11 13.55 9.86 4.65
N SER A 12 12.93 9.92 3.48
CA SER A 12 12.10 11.07 3.11
C SER A 12 10.74 11.01 3.79
N ASP A 13 10.07 12.16 3.88
CA ASP A 13 8.73 12.23 4.43
C ASP A 13 7.74 11.52 3.51
N ALA A 14 6.86 10.70 4.09
CA ALA A 14 5.75 10.12 3.35
C ALA A 14 4.72 11.20 3.04
N PRO A 15 4.39 11.47 1.76
CA PRO A 15 3.37 12.46 1.43
C PRO A 15 2.05 12.12 2.12
N PRO A 16 1.43 13.09 2.82
CA PRO A 16 0.15 12.85 3.48
C PRO A 16 -0.96 12.68 2.45
N PHE A 17 -1.93 11.85 2.78
CA PHE A 17 -3.10 11.67 1.92
C PHE A 17 -4.32 11.24 2.70
N ILE A 18 -5.48 11.42 2.08
CA ILE A 18 -6.78 11.00 2.57
C ILE A 18 -7.49 10.31 1.41
N LEU A 19 -7.87 9.05 1.58
CA LEU A 19 -8.58 8.28 0.56
C LEU A 19 -9.70 7.45 1.18
N PRO A 20 -10.82 7.29 0.48
CA PRO A 20 -11.87 6.37 0.93
C PRO A 20 -11.47 4.92 0.66
N ASP A 21 -11.95 4.00 1.49
CA ASP A 21 -11.79 2.58 1.27
C ASP A 21 -12.99 1.99 0.51
N GLU A 22 -13.08 0.64 0.45
CA GLU A 22 -14.13 -0.08 -0.25
C GLU A 22 -15.52 0.14 0.35
N ASN A 23 -15.60 0.60 1.59
CA ASN A 23 -16.87 0.88 2.29
C ASN A 23 -17.21 2.37 2.32
N GLY A 24 -16.36 3.21 1.75
CA GLY A 24 -16.50 4.66 1.83
C GLY A 24 -15.96 5.28 3.11
N ASP A 25 -15.38 4.46 4.01
CA ASP A 25 -14.73 4.97 5.21
C ASP A 25 -13.40 5.61 4.82
N VAL A 26 -13.08 6.72 5.47
CA VAL A 26 -11.92 7.52 5.09
C VAL A 26 -10.67 7.05 5.83
N PHE A 27 -9.62 6.77 5.06
CA PHE A 27 -8.29 6.49 5.60
C PHE A 27 -7.45 7.77 5.54
N ILE A 28 -6.92 8.19 6.68
CA ILE A 28 -6.09 9.39 6.80
C ILE A 28 -4.71 8.95 7.27
N LEU A 29 -3.68 9.09 6.41
CA LEU A 29 -2.35 8.59 6.74
C LEU A 29 -1.83 9.17 8.05
N ASN A 30 -1.96 10.47 8.25
CA ASN A 30 -1.42 11.15 9.42
C ASN A 30 -2.07 10.73 10.75
N GLN A 31 -3.25 10.12 10.71
CA GLN A 31 -3.92 9.60 11.91
C GLN A 31 -3.44 8.21 12.29
N ASN A 32 -2.51 7.63 11.55
CA ASN A 32 -1.98 6.30 11.78
C ASN A 32 -0.52 6.31 12.22
N ARG A 33 -0.04 7.42 12.79
CA ARG A 33 1.36 7.55 13.24
C ARG A 33 1.70 6.76 14.50
N ASN A 34 0.69 6.14 15.13
CA ASN A 34 0.93 5.25 16.26
C ASN A 34 1.32 3.82 15.83
N ARG A 35 1.42 3.58 14.53
CA ARG A 35 1.76 2.27 13.98
C ARG A 35 2.53 2.42 12.67
N TYR A 36 3.07 1.30 12.17
CA TYR A 36 3.73 1.26 10.87
C TYR A 36 2.69 0.99 9.80
N VAL A 37 2.78 1.69 8.66
CA VAL A 37 1.80 1.55 7.58
C VAL A 37 2.52 1.03 6.34
N VAL A 38 2.09 -0.13 5.85
CA VAL A 38 2.59 -0.72 4.62
C VAL A 38 1.66 -0.31 3.49
N LEU A 39 2.17 0.50 2.56
CA LEU A 39 1.42 0.99 1.41
C LEU A 39 1.73 0.11 0.21
N ILE A 40 0.70 -0.52 -0.35
CA ILE A 40 0.84 -1.37 -1.53
C ILE A 40 0.17 -0.68 -2.71
N PHE A 41 0.96 -0.07 -3.58
CA PHE A 41 0.47 0.44 -4.87
C PHE A 41 0.48 -0.70 -5.86
N TYR A 42 -0.68 -1.07 -6.41
CA TYR A 42 -0.79 -2.20 -7.34
C TYR A 42 -1.70 -1.82 -8.52
N PRO A 43 -1.47 -2.40 -9.72
CA PRO A 43 -2.12 -1.91 -10.94
C PRO A 43 -3.60 -2.22 -11.06
N GLY A 44 -4.11 -3.29 -10.47
CA GLY A 44 -5.53 -3.61 -10.62
C GLY A 44 -6.01 -4.73 -9.73
N ASP A 45 -7.31 -4.74 -9.49
CA ASP A 45 -7.96 -5.77 -8.69
C ASP A 45 -8.07 -7.06 -9.51
N ASP A 46 -7.98 -8.19 -8.81
CA ASP A 46 -8.22 -9.54 -9.36
C ASP A 46 -7.33 -9.93 -10.53
N THR A 47 -6.14 -9.33 -10.67
CA THR A 47 -5.10 -9.83 -11.56
C THR A 47 -4.24 -10.84 -10.81
N SER A 48 -3.62 -11.81 -11.53
CA SER A 48 -2.92 -12.93 -10.87
C SER A 48 -1.77 -12.47 -9.98
N VAL A 49 -0.95 -11.52 -10.42
CA VAL A 49 0.19 -11.02 -9.64
C VAL A 49 -0.26 -10.19 -8.45
N CYS A 50 -1.25 -9.32 -8.63
CA CYS A 50 -1.80 -8.51 -7.54
C CYS A 50 -2.46 -9.40 -6.49
N THR A 51 -3.21 -10.41 -6.93
CA THR A 51 -3.83 -11.39 -6.04
C THR A 51 -2.78 -12.11 -5.21
N ALA A 52 -1.71 -12.60 -5.84
CA ALA A 52 -0.64 -13.32 -5.15
C ALA A 52 0.05 -12.43 -4.10
N GLN A 53 0.32 -11.16 -4.44
CA GLN A 53 0.95 -10.23 -3.52
C GLN A 53 0.09 -9.97 -2.28
N LEU A 54 -1.20 -9.65 -2.49
CA LEU A 54 -2.09 -9.35 -1.37
C LEU A 54 -2.43 -10.59 -0.56
N CYS A 55 -2.50 -11.76 -1.19
CA CYS A 55 -2.70 -13.03 -0.47
C CYS A 55 -1.52 -13.37 0.42
N GLU A 56 -0.29 -13.09 0.02
CA GLU A 56 0.88 -13.27 0.87
C GLU A 56 0.78 -12.40 2.12
N LEU A 57 0.38 -11.14 1.97
CA LEU A 57 0.18 -10.23 3.11
C LEU A 57 -0.96 -10.71 4.01
N ARG A 58 -2.06 -11.18 3.43
CA ARG A 58 -3.16 -11.77 4.19
C ARG A 58 -2.70 -12.96 5.01
N ASP A 59 -1.94 -13.86 4.39
CA ASP A 59 -1.49 -15.10 5.04
C ASP A 59 -0.47 -14.82 6.15
N ASN A 60 0.15 -13.66 6.15
CA ASN A 60 1.12 -13.22 7.16
C ASN A 60 0.59 -12.09 8.04
N TRP A 61 -0.73 -11.90 8.06
CA TRP A 61 -1.35 -10.78 8.75
C TRP A 61 -1.03 -10.73 10.24
N GLU A 62 -1.02 -11.89 10.91
CA GLU A 62 -0.71 -11.93 12.35
C GLU A 62 0.73 -11.52 12.64
N ARG A 63 1.67 -11.87 11.77
CA ARG A 63 3.06 -11.43 11.91
C ARG A 63 3.19 -9.91 11.80
N LEU A 64 2.45 -9.31 10.86
CA LEU A 64 2.43 -7.86 10.66
C LEU A 64 1.79 -7.15 11.86
N ARG A 65 0.63 -7.63 12.31
CA ARG A 65 -0.04 -7.07 13.49
C ARG A 65 0.82 -7.17 14.73
N GLY A 66 1.54 -8.26 14.89
CA GLY A 66 2.44 -8.46 16.02
C GLY A 66 3.56 -7.45 16.10
N ARG A 67 3.85 -6.76 14.98
CA ARG A 67 4.82 -5.66 14.92
C ARG A 67 4.15 -4.29 14.84
N ASN A 68 2.89 -4.19 15.19
CA ASN A 68 2.12 -2.95 15.13
C ASN A 68 2.12 -2.35 13.72
N ALA A 69 1.98 -3.20 12.70
CA ALA A 69 1.93 -2.80 11.30
C ALA A 69 0.55 -3.05 10.71
N ILE A 70 0.08 -2.13 9.89
CA ILE A 70 -1.12 -2.33 9.08
C ILE A 70 -0.77 -2.24 7.61
N VAL A 71 -1.62 -2.81 6.77
CA VAL A 71 -1.47 -2.81 5.32
C VAL A 71 -2.63 -2.07 4.70
N VAL A 72 -2.39 -1.27 3.68
CA VAL A 72 -3.45 -0.72 2.83
C VAL A 72 -3.06 -0.93 1.37
N GLY A 73 -4.01 -1.44 0.58
CA GLY A 73 -3.84 -1.54 -0.87
C GLY A 73 -4.37 -0.27 -1.52
N ILE A 74 -3.73 0.18 -2.59
CA ILE A 74 -4.08 1.45 -3.25
C ILE A 74 -4.04 1.27 -4.76
N ASN A 75 -5.17 1.51 -5.44
CA ASN A 75 -5.21 1.64 -6.89
C ASN A 75 -6.47 2.43 -7.30
N PRO A 76 -6.61 2.82 -8.58
CA PRO A 76 -7.70 3.69 -9.02
C PRO A 76 -9.02 2.99 -9.29
N ALA A 77 -9.15 1.67 -9.10
CA ALA A 77 -10.42 0.97 -9.27
C ALA A 77 -11.44 1.48 -8.26
N ASP A 78 -12.72 1.35 -8.59
CA ASP A 78 -13.78 1.88 -7.75
C ASP A 78 -14.05 1.01 -6.50
N ALA A 79 -14.91 1.53 -5.62
CA ALA A 79 -15.25 0.86 -4.37
C ALA A 79 -15.87 -0.51 -4.58
N ALA A 80 -16.73 -0.66 -5.61
CA ALA A 80 -17.39 -1.93 -5.90
C ALA A 80 -16.36 -2.99 -6.32
N SER A 81 -15.38 -2.62 -7.14
CA SER A 81 -14.29 -3.52 -7.55
C SER A 81 -13.47 -3.95 -6.34
N HIS A 82 -13.09 -2.99 -5.49
CA HIS A 82 -12.33 -3.25 -4.27
C HIS A 82 -13.09 -4.16 -3.30
N GLU A 83 -14.37 -3.91 -3.11
CA GLU A 83 -15.20 -4.72 -2.22
C GLU A 83 -15.27 -6.17 -2.71
N ALA A 84 -15.51 -6.37 -4.00
CA ALA A 84 -15.57 -7.70 -4.59
C ALA A 84 -14.23 -8.44 -4.46
N PHE A 85 -13.13 -7.77 -4.74
CA PHE A 85 -11.79 -8.33 -4.65
C PHE A 85 -11.45 -8.72 -3.20
N LYS A 86 -11.70 -7.80 -2.26
CA LYS A 86 -11.45 -8.04 -0.84
C LYS A 86 -12.28 -9.21 -0.32
N LYS A 87 -13.56 -9.25 -0.66
CA LYS A 87 -14.47 -10.32 -0.23
C LYS A 87 -14.07 -11.67 -0.80
N LYS A 88 -13.72 -11.71 -2.08
CA LYS A 88 -13.32 -12.94 -2.77
C LYS A 88 -12.14 -13.63 -2.10
N HIS A 89 -11.16 -12.86 -1.62
CA HIS A 89 -9.92 -13.39 -1.06
C HIS A 89 -9.82 -13.24 0.45
N GLY A 90 -10.79 -12.61 1.10
CA GLY A 90 -10.80 -12.46 2.56
C GLY A 90 -9.68 -11.58 3.10
N TYR A 91 -9.34 -10.50 2.40
CA TYR A 91 -8.29 -9.60 2.88
C TYR A 91 -8.73 -8.88 4.16
N PRO A 92 -7.91 -8.88 5.23
CA PRO A 92 -8.25 -8.24 6.50
C PRO A 92 -7.89 -6.75 6.54
N PHE A 93 -7.43 -6.18 5.44
CA PHE A 93 -6.99 -4.79 5.37
C PHE A 93 -7.80 -4.02 4.32
N PRO A 94 -7.86 -2.68 4.43
CA PRO A 94 -8.64 -1.87 3.49
C PRO A 94 -7.96 -1.77 2.14
N LEU A 95 -8.78 -1.63 1.09
CA LEU A 95 -8.34 -1.31 -0.26
C LEU A 95 -8.83 0.12 -0.57
N LEU A 96 -7.90 1.04 -0.79
CA LEU A 96 -8.21 2.45 -0.95
C LEU A 96 -8.46 2.81 -2.41
N VAL A 97 -9.45 3.66 -2.62
CA VAL A 97 -9.87 4.12 -3.96
C VAL A 97 -9.10 5.39 -4.30
N ASP A 98 -8.10 5.27 -5.18
CA ASP A 98 -7.27 6.40 -5.63
C ASP A 98 -7.72 6.87 -7.02
N SER A 99 -8.89 7.49 -7.10
CA SER A 99 -9.43 7.98 -8.37
C SER A 99 -8.44 8.91 -9.06
N GLY A 100 -8.17 8.64 -10.34
CA GLY A 100 -7.24 9.44 -11.13
C GLY A 100 -5.78 9.25 -10.77
N LYS A 101 -5.44 8.29 -9.95
CA LYS A 101 -4.06 7.97 -9.55
C LYS A 101 -3.34 9.15 -8.87
N ARG A 102 -4.08 9.98 -8.12
CA ARG A 102 -3.52 11.19 -7.50
C ARG A 102 -2.46 10.86 -6.45
N VAL A 103 -2.76 9.91 -5.57
CA VAL A 103 -1.81 9.51 -4.52
C VAL A 103 -0.66 8.70 -5.13
N ALA A 104 -0.94 7.87 -6.13
CA ALA A 104 0.12 7.17 -6.86
C ALA A 104 1.14 8.16 -7.44
N LYS A 105 0.69 9.31 -7.96
CA LYS A 105 1.60 10.35 -8.46
C LYS A 105 2.46 10.93 -7.35
N LEU A 106 1.89 11.19 -6.17
CA LEU A 106 2.64 11.71 -5.02
C LEU A 106 3.76 10.74 -4.61
N TYR A 107 3.55 9.45 -4.78
CA TYR A 107 4.47 8.41 -4.38
C TYR A 107 5.32 7.86 -5.55
N ASN A 108 5.34 8.56 -6.68
CA ASN A 108 6.09 8.15 -7.88
C ASN A 108 5.72 6.75 -8.36
N ALA A 109 4.47 6.34 -8.15
CA ALA A 109 3.94 5.03 -8.54
C ALA A 109 2.96 5.10 -9.70
N SER A 110 2.84 6.24 -10.38
CA SER A 110 1.95 6.39 -11.51
C SER A 110 2.67 6.13 -12.85
N GLY A 111 1.91 5.74 -13.86
CA GLY A 111 2.36 5.52 -15.21
C GLY A 111 1.10 5.40 -16.09
N LEU A 112 1.17 4.66 -17.19
CA LEU A 112 -0.03 4.31 -17.95
C LEU A 112 -0.99 3.53 -17.05
N ALA A 113 -0.43 2.66 -16.20
CA ALA A 113 -1.12 2.05 -15.06
C ALA A 113 -0.32 2.36 -13.80
N VAL A 114 -0.88 2.06 -12.63
CA VAL A 114 -0.12 2.15 -11.38
C VAL A 114 1.08 1.22 -11.48
N ARG A 115 2.25 1.72 -11.14
CA ARG A 115 3.48 0.93 -11.08
C ARG A 115 3.55 0.26 -9.71
N ARG A 116 3.65 -1.07 -9.71
CA ARG A 116 3.71 -1.86 -8.48
C ARG A 116 4.86 -1.38 -7.61
N THR A 117 4.53 -0.85 -6.43
CA THR A 117 5.51 -0.25 -5.52
C THR A 117 5.04 -0.45 -4.08
N VAL A 118 5.96 -0.76 -3.20
CA VAL A 118 5.68 -0.94 -1.77
C VAL A 118 6.49 0.07 -0.97
N TYR A 119 5.81 0.73 -0.03
CA TYR A 119 6.43 1.61 0.94
C TYR A 119 6.05 1.17 2.35
N VAL A 120 6.95 1.38 3.29
CA VAL A 120 6.63 1.27 4.72
C VAL A 120 6.84 2.65 5.34
N VAL A 121 5.79 3.17 5.96
CA VAL A 121 5.81 4.46 6.66
C VAL A 121 6.07 4.21 8.13
N GLY A 122 7.09 4.84 8.68
CA GLY A 122 7.44 4.75 10.08
C GLY A 122 6.54 5.61 10.96
N ARG A 123 6.68 5.43 12.26
CA ARG A 123 5.87 6.16 13.25
C ARG A 123 6.22 7.65 13.30
N ASP A 124 7.36 8.05 12.77
CA ASP A 124 7.75 9.44 12.61
C ASP A 124 7.26 10.07 11.29
N GLY A 125 6.54 9.30 10.47
CA GLY A 125 6.04 9.74 9.17
C GLY A 125 7.07 9.65 8.05
N LYS A 126 8.24 9.09 8.31
CA LYS A 126 9.28 8.91 7.29
C LYS A 126 9.24 7.51 6.70
N LEU A 127 9.70 7.39 5.46
CA LEU A 127 9.73 6.11 4.77
C LEU A 127 10.89 5.25 5.30
N LEU A 128 10.55 4.04 5.76
CA LEU A 128 11.52 3.04 6.20
C LEU A 128 11.91 2.09 5.08
N PHE A 129 11.06 1.97 4.05
CA PHE A 129 11.20 1.01 2.97
C PHE A 129 10.57 1.58 1.70
N SER A 130 11.17 1.30 0.56
CA SER A 130 10.73 1.82 -0.73
C SER A 130 11.23 0.86 -1.80
N LYS A 131 10.34 0.16 -2.51
CA LYS A 131 10.75 -0.80 -3.53
C LYS A 131 9.69 -0.99 -4.61
N ARG A 132 10.13 -0.90 -5.88
CA ARG A 132 9.32 -1.34 -7.02
C ARG A 132 9.13 -2.85 -6.95
N GLY A 133 7.97 -3.32 -7.41
CA GLY A 133 7.73 -4.74 -7.54
C GLY A 133 7.01 -5.35 -6.36
N LYS A 134 7.31 -6.60 -6.11
CA LYS A 134 6.62 -7.42 -5.11
C LYS A 134 7.63 -7.95 -4.10
N PRO A 135 8.05 -7.10 -3.13
CA PRO A 135 8.92 -7.58 -2.07
C PRO A 135 8.21 -8.63 -1.21
N SER A 136 8.99 -9.55 -0.64
CA SER A 136 8.44 -10.56 0.27
C SER A 136 8.00 -9.92 1.59
N VAL A 137 7.13 -10.62 2.32
CA VAL A 137 6.76 -10.20 3.67
C VAL A 137 7.98 -10.14 4.58
N ASP A 138 8.94 -11.05 4.41
CA ASP A 138 10.16 -11.03 5.21
C ASP A 138 10.99 -9.77 4.97
N GLU A 139 11.09 -9.31 3.72
CA GLU A 139 11.76 -8.03 3.42
C GLU A 139 11.05 -6.84 4.10
N ILE A 140 9.72 -6.85 4.10
CA ILE A 140 8.93 -5.79 4.75
C ILE A 140 9.13 -5.82 6.26
N LEU A 141 9.03 -7.01 6.87
CA LEU A 141 9.20 -7.16 8.31
C LEU A 141 10.61 -6.81 8.78
N ALA A 142 11.62 -6.98 7.92
CA ALA A 142 12.99 -6.68 8.25
C ALA A 142 13.24 -5.21 8.61
N VAL A 143 12.39 -4.29 8.11
CA VAL A 143 12.53 -2.85 8.38
C VAL A 143 11.63 -2.37 9.51
N ILE A 144 10.76 -3.22 10.02
CA ILE A 144 9.82 -2.87 11.10
C ILE A 144 10.39 -3.39 12.42
N PRO A 145 10.63 -2.53 13.43
CA PRO A 145 11.14 -2.97 14.72
C PRO A 145 10.22 -3.96 15.42
N GLU A 146 10.82 -4.87 16.16
CA GLU A 146 10.07 -5.81 16.99
C GLU A 146 9.42 -5.15 18.18
#